data_859168869d6e7f3fa5c72c1964a75455
#
_entry.id   859168869d6e7f3fa5c72c1964a75455
#
_cell.length_a   1.000
_cell.length_b   1.000
_cell.length_c   1.000
_cell.angle_alpha   90.00
_cell.angle_beta   90.00
_cell.angle_gamma   90.00
#
_symmetry.space_group_name_H-M   'P 1'
#
loop_
_entity.id
_entity.type
_entity.pdbx_description
1 polymer ?
#
loop_
_entity_poly.entity_id
_entity_poly.type
_entity_poly.pdbx_seq_one_letter_code
_entity_poly.pdbx_strand_id
1 'polypeptide(L)'
;MKINANSFGFSTSNTGAENSRILNELLDQYNHVEITEPGEYPLRDTILIGSNSSLSFSDGVLIRREQPEGGNSYIIANKGAYSRIYDENISIIGMHLVCNGVESYMPPAEDPCNRQIPGMRGHLSFFYIKNLTIRDFTALDLPPKSFGIQVCTFENLIVENTRIEGRKDAVHLGTGKNFVIRNGFFKTFDDPIALNAHDYSSANPQLGWIENGLIENCYDYDDEDTTGYFCRILAGSWCDWYEGMQIQNSDTVIYDGRLYRALMNPDGNFFTSLTPPTHASGTEIHDGISWVHVQDEVCYDCGCRNITFKDIFIEKNRPVAFSIHFDHDKYSRSVYPGSKAPVQENIKFENVQVSGKVSNFLRAATSFTEFEVSNSNLGGGSIVLGSLQDVESYAVSRMKFINTALPEIRVSPRRKAEIYVN
;
A
#
# COMPACT_ATOMS: atom_id res chain seq x y z
N MET A 1 -5.62 6.08 -31.75
CA MET A 1 -5.68 4.79 -32.48
C MET A 1 -5.16 3.72 -31.54
N LYS A 2 -5.87 2.62 -31.37
CA LYS A 2 -5.38 1.45 -30.65
C LYS A 2 -4.50 0.60 -31.57
N ILE A 3 -3.38 0.12 -31.05
CA ILE A 3 -2.42 -0.72 -31.76
C ILE A 3 -2.42 -2.11 -31.15
N ASN A 4 -2.65 -3.14 -31.97
CA ASN A 4 -2.57 -4.53 -31.52
C ASN A 4 -1.11 -5.00 -31.52
N ALA A 5 -0.56 -5.30 -30.34
CA ALA A 5 0.82 -5.72 -30.16
C ALA A 5 1.15 -7.02 -30.92
N ASN A 6 0.18 -7.93 -31.07
CA ASN A 6 0.38 -9.17 -31.81
C ASN A 6 0.76 -8.91 -33.30
N SER A 7 0.24 -7.84 -33.90
CA SER A 7 0.60 -7.42 -35.26
C SER A 7 2.03 -6.87 -35.39
N PHE A 8 2.71 -6.61 -34.27
CA PHE A 8 4.09 -6.13 -34.20
C PHE A 8 5.05 -7.15 -33.60
N GLY A 9 4.65 -8.42 -33.61
CA GLY A 9 5.51 -9.52 -33.20
C GLY A 9 5.46 -9.87 -31.71
N PHE A 10 4.57 -9.26 -30.91
CA PHE A 10 4.32 -9.74 -29.55
C PHE A 10 3.67 -11.12 -29.61
N SER A 11 4.33 -12.15 -29.07
CA SER A 11 3.98 -13.55 -29.34
C SER A 11 4.22 -14.46 -28.14
N THR A 12 3.40 -15.51 -28.03
CA THR A 12 3.57 -16.59 -27.04
C THR A 12 4.86 -17.39 -27.25
N SER A 13 5.46 -17.36 -28.45
CA SER A 13 6.70 -18.05 -28.79
C SER A 13 7.97 -17.25 -28.48
N ASN A 14 7.83 -15.97 -28.15
CA ASN A 14 8.96 -15.11 -27.80
C ASN A 14 9.46 -15.40 -26.38
N THR A 15 10.69 -14.97 -26.10
CA THR A 15 11.19 -14.86 -24.73
C THR A 15 10.53 -13.70 -23.99
N GLY A 16 10.51 -13.74 -22.66
CA GLY A 16 9.98 -12.64 -21.87
C GLY A 16 10.72 -11.31 -22.10
N ALA A 17 12.03 -11.35 -22.37
CA ALA A 17 12.81 -10.17 -22.73
C ALA A 17 12.36 -9.54 -24.05
N GLU A 18 12.14 -10.37 -25.07
CA GLU A 18 11.70 -9.90 -26.38
C GLU A 18 10.30 -9.29 -26.33
N ASN A 19 9.37 -9.95 -25.66
CA ASN A 19 8.02 -9.41 -25.44
C ASN A 19 8.05 -8.10 -24.64
N SER A 20 8.86 -8.02 -23.60
CA SER A 20 8.99 -6.78 -22.80
C SER A 20 9.54 -5.63 -23.64
N ARG A 21 10.55 -5.90 -24.50
CA ARG A 21 11.10 -4.91 -25.43
C ARG A 21 10.03 -4.41 -26.41
N ILE A 22 9.28 -5.33 -27.04
CA ILE A 22 8.22 -4.97 -28.00
C ILE A 22 7.17 -4.08 -27.36
N LEU A 23 6.66 -4.45 -26.17
CA LEU A 23 5.64 -3.63 -25.49
C LEU A 23 6.18 -2.25 -25.11
N ASN A 24 7.42 -2.15 -24.62
CA ASN A 24 8.03 -0.87 -24.32
C ASN A 24 8.18 0.01 -25.57
N GLU A 25 8.66 -0.53 -26.67
CA GLU A 25 8.79 0.18 -27.96
C GLU A 25 7.43 0.65 -28.48
N LEU A 26 6.39 -0.16 -28.34
CA LEU A 26 5.04 0.23 -28.75
C LEU A 26 4.47 1.33 -27.85
N LEU A 27 4.65 1.26 -26.51
CA LEU A 27 4.21 2.28 -25.57
C LEU A 27 5.04 3.57 -25.65
N ASP A 28 6.22 3.55 -26.26
CA ASP A 28 6.98 4.76 -26.59
C ASP A 28 6.44 5.47 -27.83
N GLN A 29 5.83 4.73 -28.76
CA GLN A 29 5.35 5.24 -30.03
C GLN A 29 3.84 5.50 -30.05
N TYR A 30 3.07 4.77 -29.25
CA TYR A 30 1.60 4.76 -29.28
C TYR A 30 1.02 4.86 -27.88
N ASN A 31 0.00 5.67 -27.73
CA ASN A 31 -0.66 5.89 -26.44
C ASN A 31 -1.57 4.71 -26.02
N HIS A 32 -2.05 3.91 -26.96
CA HIS A 32 -3.01 2.84 -26.68
C HIS A 32 -2.57 1.53 -27.33
N VAL A 33 -2.13 0.59 -26.51
CA VAL A 33 -1.67 -0.73 -26.93
C VAL A 33 -2.65 -1.79 -26.40
N GLU A 34 -2.97 -2.76 -27.25
CA GLU A 34 -3.80 -3.90 -26.86
C GLU A 34 -3.16 -5.23 -27.28
N ILE A 35 -3.43 -6.27 -26.51
CA ILE A 35 -3.09 -7.66 -26.81
C ILE A 35 -4.42 -8.40 -26.98
N THR A 36 -4.69 -8.95 -28.17
CA THR A 36 -6.02 -9.50 -28.49
C THR A 36 -6.04 -11.00 -28.73
N GLU A 37 -4.91 -11.61 -29.02
CA GLU A 37 -4.83 -13.05 -29.27
C GLU A 37 -4.71 -13.82 -27.95
N PRO A 38 -5.65 -14.75 -27.66
CA PRO A 38 -5.54 -15.59 -26.47
C PRO A 38 -4.22 -16.39 -26.43
N GLY A 39 -3.65 -16.53 -25.23
CA GLY A 39 -2.42 -17.30 -25.04
C GLY A 39 -1.62 -16.83 -23.82
N GLU A 40 -0.58 -17.56 -23.47
CA GLU A 40 0.32 -17.24 -22.37
C GLU A 40 1.58 -16.55 -22.90
N TYR A 41 1.75 -15.31 -22.53
CA TYR A 41 2.85 -14.46 -23.00
C TYR A 41 3.86 -14.23 -21.88
N PRO A 42 5.11 -14.67 -22.05
CA PRO A 42 6.15 -14.39 -21.06
C PRO A 42 6.51 -12.90 -21.06
N LEU A 43 6.67 -12.31 -19.86
CA LEU A 43 7.27 -10.99 -19.63
C LEU A 43 8.36 -11.11 -18.58
N ARG A 44 9.54 -10.53 -18.86
CA ARG A 44 10.69 -10.55 -17.97
C ARG A 44 11.01 -9.19 -17.36
N ASP A 45 11.10 -8.17 -18.19
CA ASP A 45 11.54 -6.84 -17.81
C ASP A 45 10.34 -5.90 -17.59
N THR A 46 10.54 -4.84 -16.83
CA THR A 46 9.47 -3.88 -16.52
C THR A 46 8.90 -3.22 -17.78
N ILE A 47 7.59 -3.22 -17.89
CA ILE A 47 6.85 -2.43 -18.89
C ILE A 47 6.67 -1.03 -18.33
N LEU A 48 7.23 -0.02 -19.02
CA LEU A 48 7.16 1.39 -18.64
C LEU A 48 6.04 2.08 -19.40
N ILE A 49 5.00 2.52 -18.68
CA ILE A 49 3.88 3.24 -19.27
C ILE A 49 3.93 4.74 -18.90
N GLY A 50 3.75 5.60 -19.88
CA GLY A 50 3.76 7.06 -19.71
C GLY A 50 2.37 7.66 -19.70
N SER A 51 2.31 8.98 -19.55
CA SER A 51 1.07 9.76 -19.51
C SER A 51 0.19 9.56 -20.74
N ASN A 52 -1.13 9.64 -20.54
CA ASN A 52 -2.18 9.52 -21.56
C ASN A 52 -2.15 8.17 -22.31
N SER A 53 -1.76 7.10 -21.61
CA SER A 53 -1.58 5.78 -22.22
C SER A 53 -2.48 4.72 -21.61
N SER A 54 -2.81 3.71 -22.42
CA SER A 54 -3.50 2.52 -21.95
C SER A 54 -2.87 1.24 -22.48
N LEU A 55 -2.86 0.21 -21.63
CA LEU A 55 -2.49 -1.14 -21.98
C LEU A 55 -3.69 -2.06 -21.66
N SER A 56 -4.21 -2.76 -22.67
CA SER A 56 -5.39 -3.61 -22.52
C SER A 56 -5.16 -5.02 -23.03
N PHE A 57 -5.79 -5.98 -22.36
CA PHE A 57 -5.67 -7.40 -22.61
C PHE A 57 -7.08 -7.98 -22.84
N SER A 58 -7.27 -8.72 -23.93
CA SER A 58 -8.51 -9.41 -24.22
C SER A 58 -8.64 -10.70 -23.40
N ASP A 59 -9.85 -11.25 -23.35
CA ASP A 59 -10.09 -12.52 -22.67
C ASP A 59 -9.19 -13.64 -23.19
N GLY A 60 -8.67 -14.44 -22.28
CA GLY A 60 -7.74 -15.53 -22.59
C GLY A 60 -6.28 -15.13 -22.77
N VAL A 61 -5.95 -13.84 -22.66
CA VAL A 61 -4.54 -13.39 -22.61
C VAL A 61 -4.03 -13.54 -21.18
N LEU A 62 -2.98 -14.34 -21.01
CA LEU A 62 -2.27 -14.54 -19.75
C LEU A 62 -0.87 -13.96 -19.84
N ILE A 63 -0.49 -13.18 -18.86
CA ILE A 63 0.89 -12.66 -18.76
C ILE A 63 1.61 -13.49 -17.71
N ARG A 64 2.58 -14.30 -18.16
CA ARG A 64 3.42 -15.11 -17.27
C ARG A 64 4.74 -14.40 -17.01
N ARG A 65 5.03 -14.25 -15.73
CA ARG A 65 6.28 -13.63 -15.32
C ARG A 65 7.47 -14.58 -15.51
N GLU A 66 8.55 -14.05 -16.06
CA GLU A 66 9.87 -14.68 -16.07
C GLU A 66 10.82 -13.99 -15.11
N GLN A 67 11.78 -14.74 -14.57
CA GLN A 67 12.80 -14.18 -13.68
C GLN A 67 13.69 -13.19 -14.43
N PRO A 68 13.80 -11.93 -13.98
CA PRO A 68 14.69 -10.96 -14.58
C PRO A 68 16.16 -11.34 -14.44
N GLU A 69 16.98 -11.00 -15.42
CA GLU A 69 18.43 -11.10 -15.29
C GLU A 69 18.97 -9.98 -14.40
N GLY A 70 19.75 -10.35 -13.40
CA GLY A 70 20.45 -9.39 -12.54
C GLY A 70 19.57 -8.63 -11.55
N GLY A 71 18.41 -9.17 -11.16
CA GLY A 71 17.58 -8.60 -10.13
C GLY A 71 16.08 -8.75 -10.37
N ASN A 72 15.27 -8.17 -9.51
CA ASN A 72 13.83 -8.13 -9.66
C ASN A 72 13.41 -6.89 -10.46
N SER A 73 12.25 -6.96 -11.07
CA SER A 73 11.63 -5.85 -11.79
C SER A 73 10.13 -5.85 -11.52
N TYR A 74 9.47 -4.71 -11.69
CA TYR A 74 8.00 -4.66 -11.73
C TYR A 74 7.50 -5.34 -13.00
N ILE A 75 6.23 -5.71 -13.04
CA ILE A 75 5.60 -6.05 -14.32
C ILE A 75 5.29 -4.76 -15.07
N ILE A 76 4.62 -3.82 -14.39
CA ILE A 76 4.31 -2.50 -14.95
C ILE A 76 4.70 -1.43 -13.94
N ALA A 77 5.35 -0.38 -14.42
CA ALA A 77 5.59 0.85 -13.66
C ALA A 77 5.35 2.08 -14.56
N ASN A 78 5.00 3.21 -13.97
CA ASN A 78 4.93 4.45 -14.74
C ASN A 78 6.32 5.06 -14.95
N LYS A 79 6.52 5.72 -16.09
CA LYS A 79 7.82 6.30 -16.49
C LYS A 79 8.32 7.35 -15.51
N GLY A 80 7.43 8.24 -15.06
CA GLY A 80 7.74 9.31 -14.13
C GLY A 80 8.09 8.85 -12.71
N ALA A 81 7.80 7.60 -12.35
CA ALA A 81 8.09 7.05 -11.03
C ALA A 81 9.56 7.15 -10.63
N TYR A 82 10.48 6.91 -11.56
CA TYR A 82 11.92 6.95 -11.32
C TYR A 82 12.47 8.36 -11.13
N SER A 83 11.85 9.35 -11.77
CA SER A 83 12.25 10.77 -11.69
C SER A 83 11.38 11.58 -10.72
N ARG A 84 10.39 10.95 -10.07
CA ARG A 84 9.39 11.59 -9.20
C ARG A 84 8.62 12.71 -9.92
N ILE A 85 8.27 12.47 -11.17
CA ILE A 85 7.45 13.35 -11.99
C ILE A 85 6.11 12.69 -12.23
N TYR A 86 5.02 13.44 -12.09
CA TYR A 86 3.68 12.90 -12.31
C TYR A 86 3.48 12.44 -13.75
N ASP A 87 3.09 11.18 -13.89
CA ASP A 87 2.35 10.73 -15.06
C ASP A 87 0.85 10.86 -14.80
N GLU A 88 0.07 10.98 -15.86
CA GLU A 88 -1.39 11.16 -15.77
C GLU A 88 -2.14 10.40 -16.86
N ASN A 89 -3.41 10.06 -16.51
CA ASN A 89 -4.34 9.41 -17.42
C ASN A 89 -3.82 8.06 -17.94
N ILE A 90 -3.50 7.15 -17.01
CA ILE A 90 -3.03 5.80 -17.32
C ILE A 90 -4.14 4.79 -17.05
N SER A 91 -4.29 3.80 -17.94
CA SER A 91 -5.22 2.69 -17.74
C SER A 91 -4.60 1.33 -18.02
N ILE A 92 -4.78 0.38 -17.10
CA ILE A 92 -4.45 -1.04 -17.26
C ILE A 92 -5.76 -1.83 -17.19
N ILE A 93 -6.10 -2.58 -18.24
CA ILE A 93 -7.43 -3.20 -18.37
C ILE A 93 -7.29 -4.66 -18.78
N GLY A 94 -7.95 -5.57 -18.06
CA GLY A 94 -8.10 -6.98 -18.44
C GLY A 94 -6.86 -7.84 -18.22
N MET A 95 -5.89 -7.39 -17.44
CA MET A 95 -4.65 -8.12 -17.22
C MET A 95 -4.85 -9.33 -16.32
N HIS A 96 -4.50 -10.51 -16.82
CA HIS A 96 -4.38 -11.72 -16.02
C HIS A 96 -2.89 -12.05 -15.84
N LEU A 97 -2.38 -11.85 -14.62
CA LEU A 97 -1.00 -12.08 -14.25
C LEU A 97 -0.82 -13.46 -13.61
N VAL A 98 0.15 -14.20 -14.09
CA VAL A 98 0.70 -15.42 -13.47
C VAL A 98 2.09 -15.06 -12.96
N CYS A 99 2.25 -14.95 -11.64
CA CYS A 99 3.50 -14.54 -11.00
C CYS A 99 4.58 -15.61 -11.09
N ASN A 100 4.19 -16.88 -11.14
CA ASN A 100 5.10 -18.02 -11.29
C ASN A 100 6.22 -18.04 -10.23
N GLY A 101 5.88 -17.62 -9.00
CA GLY A 101 6.83 -17.52 -7.88
C GLY A 101 7.87 -16.40 -7.99
N VAL A 102 7.81 -15.58 -9.03
CA VAL A 102 8.78 -14.50 -9.26
C VAL A 102 8.37 -13.25 -8.46
N GLU A 103 9.30 -12.76 -7.67
CA GLU A 103 9.10 -11.53 -6.88
C GLU A 103 9.38 -10.26 -7.67
N SER A 104 8.68 -9.19 -7.35
CA SER A 104 8.99 -7.83 -7.85
C SER A 104 9.86 -7.03 -6.87
N TYR A 105 10.22 -7.64 -5.75
CA TYR A 105 11.02 -7.01 -4.70
C TYR A 105 12.33 -7.76 -4.48
N MET A 106 13.40 -6.99 -4.43
CA MET A 106 14.71 -7.43 -3.98
C MET A 106 15.24 -6.43 -2.94
N PRO A 107 15.85 -6.87 -1.86
CA PRO A 107 16.51 -5.95 -0.94
C PRO A 107 17.52 -5.06 -1.69
N PRO A 108 17.61 -3.77 -1.37
CA PRO A 108 18.52 -2.84 -2.08
C PRO A 108 19.98 -3.29 -2.12
N ALA A 109 20.46 -3.98 -1.08
CA ALA A 109 21.82 -4.54 -1.04
C ALA A 109 22.05 -5.68 -2.03
N GLU A 110 20.98 -6.29 -2.54
CA GLU A 110 21.01 -7.41 -3.49
C GLU A 110 20.63 -6.98 -4.92
N ASP A 111 20.29 -5.70 -5.15
CA ASP A 111 19.95 -5.15 -6.46
C ASP A 111 21.18 -4.52 -7.14
N PRO A 112 21.94 -5.29 -7.93
CA PRO A 112 23.18 -4.82 -8.55
C PRO A 112 22.94 -3.77 -9.64
N CYS A 113 21.69 -3.64 -10.12
CA CYS A 113 21.33 -2.77 -11.24
C CYS A 113 20.61 -1.50 -10.79
N ASN A 114 20.33 -1.38 -9.50
CA ASN A 114 19.57 -0.25 -8.92
C ASN A 114 18.28 0.07 -9.72
N ARG A 115 17.57 -0.97 -10.13
CA ARG A 115 16.38 -0.86 -10.98
C ARG A 115 15.12 -0.57 -10.19
N GLN A 116 15.18 -0.71 -8.87
CA GLN A 116 14.03 -0.53 -8.01
C GLN A 116 13.89 0.91 -7.57
N ILE A 117 12.66 1.35 -7.48
CA ILE A 117 12.31 2.59 -6.79
C ILE A 117 12.26 2.23 -5.30
N PRO A 118 13.09 2.85 -4.45
CA PRO A 118 13.09 2.59 -3.01
C PRO A 118 11.67 2.69 -2.43
N GLY A 119 11.23 1.65 -1.75
CA GLY A 119 9.87 1.58 -1.16
C GLY A 119 8.78 1.06 -2.09
N MET A 120 9.08 0.76 -3.36
CA MET A 120 8.13 0.12 -4.27
C MET A 120 8.44 -1.37 -4.41
N ARG A 121 7.41 -2.21 -4.29
CA ARG A 121 7.51 -3.67 -4.35
C ARG A 121 6.28 -4.38 -4.92
N GLY A 122 5.37 -3.64 -5.54
CA GLY A 122 4.20 -4.19 -6.22
C GLY A 122 4.56 -4.84 -7.55
N HIS A 123 3.77 -5.82 -8.00
CA HIS A 123 3.85 -6.28 -9.39
C HIS A 123 3.40 -5.17 -10.34
N LEU A 124 2.28 -4.51 -10.06
CA LEU A 124 1.89 -3.24 -10.65
C LEU A 124 2.31 -2.13 -9.68
N SER A 125 3.26 -1.30 -10.07
CA SER A 125 3.89 -0.29 -9.20
C SER A 125 3.78 1.10 -9.82
N PHE A 126 2.99 1.97 -9.18
CA PHE A 126 2.78 3.34 -9.64
C PHE A 126 3.17 4.34 -8.56
N PHE A 127 4.02 5.28 -8.93
CA PHE A 127 4.52 6.30 -8.04
C PHE A 127 4.54 7.67 -8.76
N TYR A 128 4.02 8.72 -8.14
CA TYR A 128 3.73 10.01 -8.78
C TYR A 128 2.75 9.84 -9.96
N ILE A 129 1.48 9.60 -9.65
CA ILE A 129 0.46 9.29 -10.65
C ILE A 129 -0.84 10.07 -10.43
N LYS A 130 -1.45 10.58 -11.51
CA LYS A 130 -2.79 11.16 -11.51
C LYS A 130 -3.70 10.42 -12.48
N ASN A 131 -4.97 10.26 -12.10
CA ASN A 131 -5.98 9.60 -12.93
C ASN A 131 -5.55 8.20 -13.40
N LEU A 132 -5.25 7.30 -12.43
CA LEU A 132 -4.92 5.91 -12.72
C LEU A 132 -6.18 5.04 -12.64
N THR A 133 -6.40 4.21 -13.65
CA THR A 133 -7.43 3.17 -13.65
C THR A 133 -6.81 1.80 -13.84
N ILE A 134 -7.06 0.88 -12.90
CA ILE A 134 -6.74 -0.55 -13.01
C ILE A 134 -8.06 -1.29 -12.94
N ARG A 135 -8.42 -1.99 -14.02
CA ARG A 135 -9.70 -2.67 -14.13
C ARG A 135 -9.56 -4.09 -14.68
N ASP A 136 -10.41 -4.98 -14.18
CA ASP A 136 -10.46 -6.38 -14.62
C ASP A 136 -9.09 -7.07 -14.46
N PHE A 137 -8.41 -6.81 -13.30
CA PHE A 137 -7.11 -7.38 -12.99
C PHE A 137 -7.25 -8.68 -12.22
N THR A 138 -6.55 -9.71 -12.67
CA THR A 138 -6.51 -11.02 -12.01
C THR A 138 -5.07 -11.43 -11.71
N ALA A 139 -4.79 -11.87 -10.47
CA ALA A 139 -3.55 -12.54 -10.06
C ALA A 139 -3.88 -13.56 -8.98
N LEU A 140 -3.64 -14.86 -9.25
CA LEU A 140 -4.09 -15.96 -8.37
C LEU A 140 -2.93 -16.65 -7.62
N ASP A 141 -1.72 -16.14 -7.75
CA ASP A 141 -0.51 -16.77 -7.23
C ASP A 141 0.51 -15.77 -6.68
N LEU A 142 0.06 -14.70 -5.97
CA LEU A 142 0.97 -13.71 -5.42
C LEU A 142 2.02 -14.34 -4.51
N PRO A 143 3.31 -14.09 -4.77
CA PRO A 143 4.40 -14.56 -3.94
C PRO A 143 4.49 -13.80 -2.59
N PRO A 144 5.31 -14.27 -1.62
CA PRO A 144 5.26 -13.76 -0.25
C PRO A 144 5.91 -12.39 -0.01
N LYS A 145 6.63 -11.80 -0.95
CA LYS A 145 7.35 -10.54 -0.73
C LYS A 145 6.82 -9.35 -1.55
N SER A 146 6.03 -9.61 -2.59
CA SER A 146 5.56 -8.57 -3.53
C SER A 146 4.06 -8.38 -3.44
N PHE A 147 3.62 -7.12 -3.41
CA PHE A 147 2.20 -6.76 -3.44
C PHE A 147 1.61 -6.97 -4.84
N GLY A 148 0.32 -7.17 -4.95
CA GLY A 148 -0.36 -7.24 -6.25
C GLY A 148 -0.29 -5.88 -6.97
N ILE A 149 -0.90 -4.89 -6.37
CA ILE A 149 -0.95 -3.50 -6.83
C ILE A 149 -0.37 -2.60 -5.74
N GLN A 150 0.60 -1.76 -6.08
CA GLN A 150 1.09 -0.73 -5.17
C GLN A 150 1.01 0.64 -5.83
N VAL A 151 0.39 1.61 -5.15
CA VAL A 151 0.27 2.98 -5.63
C VAL A 151 0.63 3.95 -4.50
N CYS A 152 1.53 4.87 -4.77
CA CYS A 152 1.93 5.90 -3.81
C CYS A 152 2.03 7.26 -4.48
N THR A 153 1.78 8.33 -3.76
CA THR A 153 1.78 9.71 -4.28
C THR A 153 0.84 9.83 -5.48
N PHE A 154 -0.44 9.61 -5.18
CA PHE A 154 -1.46 9.53 -6.22
C PHE A 154 -2.59 10.55 -6.03
N GLU A 155 -3.25 10.88 -7.14
CA GLU A 155 -4.50 11.64 -7.17
C GLU A 155 -5.46 11.00 -8.18
N ASN A 156 -6.69 10.69 -7.75
CA ASN A 156 -7.74 10.03 -8.54
C ASN A 156 -7.34 8.61 -9.02
N LEU A 157 -7.49 7.64 -8.13
CA LEU A 157 -7.23 6.23 -8.40
C LEU A 157 -8.54 5.43 -8.47
N ILE A 158 -8.67 4.58 -9.47
CA ILE A 158 -9.74 3.57 -9.57
C ILE A 158 -9.11 2.18 -9.70
N VAL A 159 -9.46 1.29 -8.77
CA VAL A 159 -9.16 -0.15 -8.84
C VAL A 159 -10.48 -0.88 -8.79
N GLU A 160 -10.86 -1.55 -9.88
CA GLU A 160 -12.18 -2.18 -9.96
C GLU A 160 -12.17 -3.55 -10.64
N ASN A 161 -13.12 -4.41 -10.26
CA ASN A 161 -13.29 -5.75 -10.79
C ASN A 161 -12.01 -6.58 -10.69
N THR A 162 -11.41 -6.65 -9.51
CA THR A 162 -10.14 -7.36 -9.32
C THR A 162 -10.35 -8.69 -8.62
N ARG A 163 -9.57 -9.70 -9.02
CA ARG A 163 -9.46 -10.96 -8.29
C ARG A 163 -8.00 -11.24 -7.97
N ILE A 164 -7.66 -11.17 -6.67
CA ILE A 164 -6.26 -11.29 -6.23
C ILE A 164 -6.18 -12.33 -5.11
N GLU A 165 -5.33 -13.35 -5.35
CA GLU A 165 -5.09 -14.44 -4.41
C GLU A 165 -3.58 -14.60 -4.16
N GLY A 166 -3.20 -15.04 -2.97
CA GLY A 166 -1.82 -15.40 -2.66
C GLY A 166 -1.34 -14.95 -1.30
N ARG A 167 -0.02 -14.72 -1.19
CA ARG A 167 0.62 -14.67 0.12
C ARG A 167 0.87 -13.26 0.66
N LYS A 168 0.64 -12.20 -0.14
CA LYS A 168 0.94 -10.82 0.22
C LYS A 168 -0.26 -9.90 -0.06
N ASP A 169 -0.13 -8.59 0.28
CA ASP A 169 -1.19 -7.60 0.11
C ASP A 169 -1.70 -7.55 -1.33
N ALA A 170 -3.01 -7.50 -1.51
CA ALA A 170 -3.57 -7.38 -2.85
C ALA A 170 -3.45 -5.95 -3.38
N VAL A 171 -3.94 -4.95 -2.64
CA VAL A 171 -3.87 -3.53 -2.98
C VAL A 171 -3.21 -2.77 -1.84
N HIS A 172 -2.03 -2.21 -2.10
CA HIS A 172 -1.23 -1.47 -1.13
C HIS A 172 -1.12 0.00 -1.55
N LEU A 173 -1.72 0.90 -0.77
CA LEU A 173 -1.70 2.34 -1.02
C LEU A 173 -0.79 3.04 -0.02
N GLY A 174 0.10 3.89 -0.52
CA GLY A 174 0.81 4.92 0.24
C GLY A 174 0.04 6.25 0.20
N THR A 175 0.74 7.37 0.45
CA THR A 175 0.11 8.70 0.46
C THR A 175 -0.61 9.02 -0.86
N GLY A 176 -1.77 9.67 -0.78
CA GLY A 176 -2.55 10.08 -1.94
C GLY A 176 -4.00 10.40 -1.62
N LYS A 177 -4.76 10.78 -2.61
CA LYS A 177 -6.15 11.22 -2.41
C LYS A 177 -7.09 10.82 -3.54
N ASN A 178 -8.39 10.75 -3.21
CA ASN A 178 -9.48 10.48 -4.14
C ASN A 178 -9.34 9.09 -4.77
N PHE A 179 -9.70 8.04 -4.06
CA PHE A 179 -9.61 6.70 -4.61
C PHE A 179 -10.90 5.89 -4.43
N VAL A 180 -11.09 4.96 -5.34
CA VAL A 180 -12.15 3.94 -5.29
C VAL A 180 -11.51 2.56 -5.51
N ILE A 181 -11.77 1.64 -4.58
CA ILE A 181 -11.51 0.21 -4.75
C ILE A 181 -12.86 -0.48 -4.70
N ARG A 182 -13.27 -1.13 -5.79
CA ARG A 182 -14.59 -1.76 -5.83
C ARG A 182 -14.65 -3.07 -6.60
N ASN A 183 -15.64 -3.89 -6.24
CA ASN A 183 -15.85 -5.20 -6.84
C ASN A 183 -14.59 -6.07 -6.75
N GLY A 184 -13.96 -6.07 -5.58
CA GLY A 184 -12.74 -6.85 -5.31
C GLY A 184 -13.07 -8.22 -4.73
N PHE A 185 -12.44 -9.27 -5.26
CA PHE A 185 -12.45 -10.62 -4.70
C PHE A 185 -11.05 -10.98 -4.23
N PHE A 186 -10.87 -11.15 -2.93
CA PHE A 186 -9.57 -11.33 -2.33
C PHE A 186 -9.47 -12.66 -1.57
N LYS A 187 -8.38 -13.39 -1.79
CA LYS A 187 -7.96 -14.54 -0.99
C LYS A 187 -6.48 -14.38 -0.66
N THR A 188 -6.15 -13.45 0.21
CA THR A 188 -4.77 -13.15 0.59
C THR A 188 -4.43 -13.67 1.98
N PHE A 189 -3.19 -14.12 2.17
CA PHE A 189 -2.68 -14.46 3.50
C PHE A 189 -2.36 -13.20 4.32
N ASP A 190 -1.85 -12.14 3.67
CA ASP A 190 -1.66 -10.81 4.24
C ASP A 190 -2.90 -9.93 3.95
N ASP A 191 -2.78 -8.64 3.90
CA ASP A 191 -3.90 -7.71 3.83
C ASP A 191 -4.53 -7.66 2.41
N PRO A 192 -5.84 -7.88 2.21
CA PRO A 192 -6.50 -7.50 0.97
C PRO A 192 -6.26 -6.03 0.59
N ILE A 193 -6.36 -5.15 1.57
CA ILE A 193 -6.18 -3.72 1.38
C ILE A 193 -5.27 -3.18 2.48
N ALA A 194 -4.17 -2.54 2.10
CA ALA A 194 -3.28 -1.84 3.00
C ALA A 194 -3.30 -0.34 2.68
N LEU A 195 -3.73 0.47 3.64
CA LEU A 195 -3.70 1.94 3.59
C LEU A 195 -2.53 2.41 4.46
N ASN A 196 -1.33 2.24 3.94
CA ASN A 196 -0.11 2.44 4.69
C ASN A 196 0.45 3.85 4.46
N ALA A 197 -0.06 4.82 5.20
CA ALA A 197 0.43 6.20 5.19
C ALA A 197 1.87 6.31 5.71
N HIS A 198 2.26 5.41 6.60
CA HIS A 198 3.63 5.16 7.07
C HIS A 198 3.88 3.65 7.07
N ASP A 199 5.02 3.21 6.54
CA ASP A 199 5.43 1.81 6.57
C ASP A 199 6.97 1.75 6.61
N TYR A 200 7.55 0.55 6.64
CA TYR A 200 9.00 0.40 6.53
C TYR A 200 9.50 0.93 5.18
N SER A 201 10.77 1.32 5.16
CA SER A 201 11.40 1.97 4.00
C SER A 201 11.34 1.16 2.70
N SER A 202 11.26 -0.17 2.80
CA SER A 202 11.14 -1.07 1.65
C SER A 202 9.70 -1.25 1.13
N ALA A 203 8.70 -0.60 1.74
CA ALA A 203 7.28 -0.75 1.39
C ALA A 203 6.54 0.57 1.20
N ASN A 204 7.16 1.71 1.52
CA ASN A 204 6.56 3.02 1.34
C ASN A 204 7.61 4.06 0.92
N PRO A 205 7.58 4.53 -0.33
CA PRO A 205 8.57 5.46 -0.88
C PRO A 205 8.39 6.91 -0.42
N GLN A 206 7.17 7.28 0.02
CA GLN A 206 6.83 8.61 0.48
C GLN A 206 5.77 8.56 1.57
N LEU A 207 5.81 9.50 2.51
CA LEU A 207 4.94 9.56 3.68
C LEU A 207 3.93 10.70 3.55
N GLY A 208 2.72 10.50 4.07
CA GLY A 208 1.67 11.51 4.07
C GLY A 208 0.29 10.89 4.22
N TRP A 209 -0.73 11.73 4.26
CA TRP A 209 -2.11 11.30 4.46
C TRP A 209 -2.69 10.58 3.24
N ILE A 210 -3.57 9.61 3.51
CA ILE A 210 -4.40 8.93 2.51
C ILE A 210 -5.84 9.44 2.70
N GLU A 211 -6.40 10.05 1.65
CA GLU A 211 -7.61 10.87 1.82
C GLU A 211 -8.70 10.52 0.80
N ASN A 212 -9.96 10.66 1.23
CA ASN A 212 -11.15 10.57 0.39
C ASN A 212 -11.23 9.23 -0.37
N GLY A 213 -11.33 8.13 0.38
CA GLY A 213 -11.39 6.78 -0.16
C GLY A 213 -12.76 6.13 -0.04
N LEU A 214 -13.18 5.43 -1.08
CA LEU A 214 -14.30 4.52 -1.06
C LEU A 214 -13.82 3.10 -1.38
N ILE A 215 -14.09 2.17 -0.47
CA ILE A 215 -13.84 0.74 -0.64
C ILE A 215 -15.20 0.07 -0.59
N GLU A 216 -15.70 -0.43 -1.72
CA GLU A 216 -17.07 -0.93 -1.82
C GLU A 216 -17.18 -2.28 -2.54
N ASN A 217 -18.19 -3.07 -2.14
CA ASN A 217 -18.50 -4.36 -2.75
C ASN A 217 -17.27 -5.26 -2.86
N CYS A 218 -16.56 -5.45 -1.73
CA CYS A 218 -15.35 -6.26 -1.66
C CYS A 218 -15.56 -7.50 -0.79
N TYR A 219 -14.99 -8.60 -1.25
CA TYR A 219 -15.12 -9.92 -0.65
C TYR A 219 -13.74 -10.44 -0.22
N ASP A 220 -13.61 -10.77 1.07
CA ASP A 220 -12.47 -11.49 1.63
C ASP A 220 -12.94 -12.92 1.88
N TYR A 221 -12.75 -13.76 0.87
CA TYR A 221 -13.36 -15.08 0.84
C TYR A 221 -12.41 -16.20 1.29
N ASP A 222 -13.02 -17.37 1.57
CA ASP A 222 -12.37 -18.53 2.13
C ASP A 222 -12.29 -18.47 3.66
N ASP A 223 -12.49 -19.62 4.30
CA ASP A 223 -12.48 -19.82 5.75
C ASP A 223 -11.10 -20.21 6.32
N GLU A 224 -10.04 -20.14 5.52
CA GLU A 224 -8.68 -20.38 5.97
C GLU A 224 -8.22 -19.35 7.01
N ASP A 225 -7.45 -19.79 7.98
CA ASP A 225 -6.84 -18.92 8.98
C ASP A 225 -5.72 -18.09 8.36
N THR A 226 -5.65 -16.82 8.75
CA THR A 226 -4.60 -15.91 8.32
C THR A 226 -4.15 -14.99 9.46
N THR A 227 -3.00 -14.35 9.30
CA THR A 227 -2.46 -13.38 10.25
C THR A 227 -2.68 -11.92 9.79
N GLY A 228 -3.02 -11.70 8.53
CA GLY A 228 -3.29 -10.37 7.99
C GLY A 228 -4.67 -9.82 8.40
N TYR A 229 -4.94 -8.59 8.02
CA TYR A 229 -6.19 -7.85 8.26
C TYR A 229 -7.00 -7.77 6.96
N PHE A 230 -8.32 -7.56 7.03
CA PHE A 230 -9.03 -7.15 5.82
C PHE A 230 -8.51 -5.80 5.33
N CYS A 231 -8.36 -4.85 6.26
CA CYS A 231 -7.67 -3.61 5.96
C CYS A 231 -6.78 -3.17 7.12
N ARG A 232 -5.53 -2.87 6.80
CA ARG A 232 -4.59 -2.22 7.70
C ARG A 232 -4.44 -0.75 7.32
N ILE A 233 -4.60 0.13 8.30
CA ILE A 233 -4.18 1.53 8.23
C ILE A 233 -2.91 1.65 9.06
N LEU A 234 -1.82 2.11 8.47
CA LEU A 234 -0.57 2.34 9.18
C LEU A 234 -0.30 3.83 9.25
N ALA A 235 -0.42 4.37 10.46
CA ALA A 235 -0.21 5.77 10.77
C ALA A 235 1.21 6.02 11.29
N GLY A 236 1.68 7.26 11.23
CA GLY A 236 3.00 7.62 11.75
C GLY A 236 3.06 9.04 12.28
N SER A 237 4.05 9.33 13.14
CA SER A 237 4.37 10.68 13.56
C SER A 237 5.85 10.82 13.96
N TRP A 238 6.39 11.99 13.75
CA TRP A 238 7.79 12.34 13.96
C TRP A 238 7.94 13.81 14.33
N CYS A 239 9.15 14.27 14.52
CA CYS A 239 9.45 15.64 14.92
C CYS A 239 10.66 16.19 14.17
N ASP A 240 10.96 17.46 14.43
CA ASP A 240 12.19 18.07 13.94
C ASP A 240 13.41 17.36 14.53
N TRP A 241 14.44 17.24 13.73
CA TRP A 241 15.73 16.74 14.18
C TRP A 241 16.33 17.67 15.26
N TYR A 242 16.93 17.06 16.27
CA TYR A 242 17.73 17.77 17.26
C TYR A 242 18.98 16.96 17.61
N GLU A 243 20.06 17.65 18.00
CA GLU A 243 21.31 17.01 18.38
C GLU A 243 21.13 16.06 19.58
N GLY A 244 21.69 14.87 19.48
CA GLY A 244 21.62 13.84 20.52
C GLY A 244 20.41 12.91 20.42
N MET A 245 19.59 13.02 19.38
CA MET A 245 18.49 12.07 19.12
C MET A 245 18.99 10.63 19.10
N GLN A 246 18.21 9.73 19.68
CA GLN A 246 18.45 8.29 19.63
C GLN A 246 17.67 7.69 18.47
N ILE A 247 18.36 7.29 17.42
CA ILE A 247 17.79 6.87 16.15
C ILE A 247 17.92 5.36 15.96
N GLN A 248 16.83 4.72 15.56
CA GLN A 248 16.79 3.33 15.09
C GLN A 248 16.40 3.27 13.62
N ASN A 249 16.46 2.05 13.05
CA ASN A 249 15.92 1.79 11.73
C ASN A 249 14.46 2.28 11.59
N SER A 250 14.16 2.92 10.47
CA SER A 250 12.84 3.46 10.12
C SER A 250 12.39 4.71 10.88
N ASP A 251 13.19 5.24 11.80
CA ASP A 251 12.90 6.54 12.40
C ASP A 251 12.89 7.64 11.35
N THR A 252 11.94 8.54 11.51
CA THR A 252 11.70 9.66 10.58
C THR A 252 11.91 10.97 11.30
N VAL A 253 12.58 11.93 10.66
CA VAL A 253 12.83 13.26 11.19
C VAL A 253 12.69 14.33 10.12
N ILE A 254 12.48 15.57 10.56
CA ILE A 254 12.43 16.74 9.69
C ILE A 254 13.67 17.58 9.97
N TYR A 255 14.36 18.01 8.93
CA TYR A 255 15.43 18.99 9.02
C TYR A 255 15.49 19.88 7.79
N ASP A 256 15.61 21.18 8.01
CA ASP A 256 15.70 22.22 6.96
C ASP A 256 14.61 22.08 5.86
N GLY A 257 13.36 21.84 6.29
CA GLY A 257 12.22 21.70 5.38
C GLY A 257 12.18 20.42 4.58
N ARG A 258 12.93 19.38 4.98
CA ARG A 258 12.98 18.07 4.33
C ARG A 258 12.70 16.94 5.30
N LEU A 259 12.14 15.88 4.76
CA LEU A 259 11.85 14.67 5.50
C LEU A 259 12.91 13.61 5.23
N TYR A 260 13.49 13.05 6.29
CA TYR A 260 14.48 11.99 6.22
C TYR A 260 14.05 10.76 7.01
N ARG A 261 14.44 9.59 6.54
CA ARG A 261 14.22 8.32 7.24
C ARG A 261 15.53 7.58 7.41
N ALA A 262 15.74 7.02 8.60
CA ALA A 262 16.86 6.16 8.88
C ALA A 262 16.67 4.78 8.24
N LEU A 263 17.64 4.34 7.45
CA LEU A 263 17.68 3.03 6.81
C LEU A 263 18.87 2.25 7.35
N MET A 264 18.64 1.36 8.29
CA MET A 264 19.66 0.57 8.98
C MET A 264 19.21 -0.87 9.13
N ASN A 265 20.05 -1.72 9.68
CA ASN A 265 19.65 -3.06 10.05
C ASN A 265 18.56 -3.02 11.14
N PRO A 266 17.49 -3.78 11.02
CA PRO A 266 16.40 -3.81 11.98
C PRO A 266 16.74 -4.71 13.19
N ASP A 267 17.87 -4.45 13.86
CA ASP A 267 18.41 -5.20 15.00
C ASP A 267 18.02 -4.60 16.36
N GLY A 268 17.33 -3.44 16.33
CA GLY A 268 16.92 -2.71 17.53
C GLY A 268 18.00 -1.83 18.14
N ASN A 269 19.20 -1.72 17.53
CA ASN A 269 20.26 -0.84 18.00
C ASN A 269 19.91 0.63 17.81
N PHE A 270 20.34 1.46 18.78
CA PHE A 270 20.22 2.91 18.71
C PHE A 270 21.56 3.54 18.32
N PHE A 271 21.50 4.61 17.55
CA PHE A 271 22.61 5.45 17.16
C PHE A 271 22.33 6.88 17.63
N THR A 272 23.30 7.54 18.22
CA THR A 272 23.17 8.95 18.63
C THR A 272 23.45 9.83 17.43
N SER A 273 22.47 10.62 17.00
CA SER A 273 22.62 11.57 15.90
C SER A 273 23.15 12.89 16.41
N LEU A 274 24.36 13.25 16.01
CA LEU A 274 25.04 14.52 16.36
C LEU A 274 25.07 15.47 15.14
N THR A 275 24.99 14.93 13.94
CA THR A 275 25.06 15.66 12.68
C THR A 275 23.71 15.53 11.95
N PRO A 276 23.04 16.67 11.60
CA PRO A 276 21.78 16.61 10.89
C PRO A 276 21.94 16.13 9.46
N PRO A 277 20.94 15.43 8.89
CA PRO A 277 20.88 15.17 7.46
C PRO A 277 20.57 16.46 6.69
N THR A 278 21.32 16.75 5.61
CA THR A 278 21.18 18.01 4.85
C THR A 278 21.06 17.81 3.34
N HIS A 279 21.29 16.59 2.84
CA HIS A 279 21.27 16.29 1.42
C HIS A 279 19.87 16.42 0.81
N ALA A 280 19.81 16.80 -0.46
CA ALA A 280 18.56 17.05 -1.19
C ALA A 280 18.06 15.84 -1.98
N SER A 281 18.79 14.73 -2.00
CA SER A 281 18.42 13.51 -2.68
C SER A 281 19.29 12.32 -2.27
N GLY A 282 18.79 11.11 -2.46
CA GLY A 282 19.55 9.90 -2.20
C GLY A 282 19.75 9.58 -0.73
N THR A 283 20.90 9.02 -0.40
CA THR A 283 21.25 8.54 0.93
C THR A 283 22.63 9.03 1.33
N GLU A 284 22.75 9.57 2.54
CA GLU A 284 24.03 9.92 3.16
C GLU A 284 24.17 9.30 4.55
N ILE A 285 25.41 9.07 4.98
CA ILE A 285 25.70 8.46 6.29
C ILE A 285 26.30 9.52 7.21
N HIS A 286 25.63 9.78 8.34
CA HIS A 286 26.12 10.64 9.42
C HIS A 286 26.02 9.88 10.75
N ASP A 287 27.05 9.91 11.56
CA ASP A 287 27.09 9.27 12.89
C ASP A 287 26.77 7.76 12.87
N GLY A 288 27.06 7.07 11.76
CA GLY A 288 26.69 5.67 11.55
C GLY A 288 25.22 5.44 11.13
N ILE A 289 24.45 6.51 10.98
CA ILE A 289 23.04 6.47 10.55
C ILE A 289 22.99 6.72 9.03
N SER A 290 22.38 5.79 8.30
CA SER A 290 22.10 5.95 6.88
C SER A 290 20.79 6.70 6.71
N TRP A 291 20.87 7.99 6.38
CA TRP A 291 19.71 8.85 6.15
C TRP A 291 19.30 8.86 4.70
N VAL A 292 18.07 8.46 4.44
CA VAL A 292 17.45 8.55 3.11
C VAL A 292 16.62 9.82 3.05
N HIS A 293 16.84 10.67 2.05
CA HIS A 293 15.94 11.77 1.73
C HIS A 293 14.63 11.21 1.18
N VAL A 294 13.53 11.43 1.88
CA VAL A 294 12.20 10.93 1.50
C VAL A 294 11.50 11.92 0.59
N GLN A 295 11.40 13.18 1.00
CA GLN A 295 10.63 14.22 0.30
C GLN A 295 10.95 15.62 0.83
N ASP A 296 10.68 16.65 -0.01
CA ASP A 296 10.76 18.07 0.38
C ASP A 296 9.45 18.57 1.02
N GLU A 297 8.33 17.89 0.80
CA GLU A 297 7.05 18.24 1.43
C GLU A 297 7.04 17.74 2.87
N VAL A 298 6.92 18.66 3.82
CA VAL A 298 6.98 18.36 5.26
C VAL A 298 5.59 18.12 5.82
N CYS A 299 5.42 16.99 6.49
CA CYS A 299 4.33 16.71 7.42
C CYS A 299 4.89 16.14 8.72
N TYR A 300 4.20 16.33 9.84
CA TYR A 300 4.63 15.82 11.15
C TYR A 300 3.93 14.54 11.55
N ASP A 301 2.90 14.18 10.82
CA ASP A 301 2.13 12.96 11.02
C ASP A 301 1.47 12.51 9.72
N CYS A 302 0.97 11.28 9.73
CA CYS A 302 0.21 10.71 8.62
C CYS A 302 -0.77 9.63 9.11
N GLY A 303 -1.76 9.37 8.28
CA GLY A 303 -2.82 8.40 8.53
C GLY A 303 -3.88 8.45 7.43
N CYS A 304 -5.14 8.21 7.79
CA CYS A 304 -6.25 8.21 6.86
C CYS A 304 -7.34 9.22 7.23
N ARG A 305 -7.94 9.85 6.20
CA ARG A 305 -9.05 10.79 6.33
C ARG A 305 -10.15 10.50 5.33
N ASN A 306 -11.42 10.59 5.79
CA ASN A 306 -12.60 10.42 4.93
C ASN A 306 -12.58 9.07 4.16
N ILE A 307 -12.49 7.96 4.89
CA ILE A 307 -12.49 6.62 4.31
C ILE A 307 -13.83 5.94 4.60
N THR A 308 -14.46 5.42 3.57
CA THR A 308 -15.70 4.64 3.69
C THR A 308 -15.48 3.21 3.21
N PHE A 309 -15.80 2.26 4.07
CA PHE A 309 -15.92 0.84 3.75
C PHE A 309 -17.40 0.51 3.62
N LYS A 310 -17.84 0.12 2.43
CA LYS A 310 -19.24 -0.12 2.12
C LYS A 310 -19.45 -1.46 1.44
N ASP A 311 -20.49 -2.20 1.86
CA ASP A 311 -20.79 -3.51 1.28
C ASP A 311 -19.58 -4.45 1.30
N ILE A 312 -19.00 -4.67 2.50
CA ILE A 312 -17.81 -5.48 2.71
C ILE A 312 -18.21 -6.83 3.30
N PHE A 313 -17.70 -7.91 2.73
CA PHE A 313 -18.01 -9.28 3.14
C PHE A 313 -16.73 -10.01 3.55
N ILE A 314 -16.60 -10.37 4.85
CA ILE A 314 -15.42 -11.00 5.41
C ILE A 314 -15.80 -12.43 5.83
N GLU A 315 -15.43 -13.41 5.01
CA GLU A 315 -15.60 -14.85 5.29
C GLU A 315 -14.34 -15.45 5.90
N LYS A 316 -13.18 -14.84 5.63
CA LYS A 316 -11.88 -15.31 6.09
C LYS A 316 -11.72 -15.19 7.60
N ASN A 317 -11.07 -16.19 8.20
CA ASN A 317 -10.74 -16.16 9.63
C ASN A 317 -9.56 -15.21 9.86
N ARG A 318 -9.80 -14.10 10.54
CA ARG A 318 -8.79 -13.10 10.86
C ARG A 318 -8.80 -12.79 12.35
N PRO A 319 -7.65 -12.78 13.05
CA PRO A 319 -7.60 -12.33 14.45
C PRO A 319 -8.16 -10.91 14.61
N VAL A 320 -7.93 -10.05 13.64
CA VAL A 320 -8.41 -8.67 13.58
C VAL A 320 -8.89 -8.36 12.18
N ALA A 321 -10.13 -7.87 12.00
CA ALA A 321 -10.64 -7.52 10.68
C ALA A 321 -10.05 -6.19 10.18
N PHE A 322 -10.10 -5.14 10.99
CA PHE A 322 -9.56 -3.81 10.66
C PHE A 322 -8.54 -3.38 11.71
N SER A 323 -7.42 -2.85 11.26
CA SER A 323 -6.37 -2.40 12.18
C SER A 323 -5.87 -1.02 11.84
N ILE A 324 -5.79 -0.15 12.85
CA ILE A 324 -5.11 1.14 12.78
C ILE A 324 -3.85 1.03 13.61
N HIS A 325 -2.74 0.75 12.93
CA HIS A 325 -1.44 0.58 13.54
C HIS A 325 -0.76 1.92 13.84
N PHE A 326 -0.12 1.96 15.01
CA PHE A 326 0.73 3.05 15.44
C PHE A 326 1.68 2.49 16.52
N ASP A 327 2.46 1.51 16.13
CA ASP A 327 3.29 0.73 17.04
C ASP A 327 4.74 0.71 16.54
N HIS A 328 5.66 0.37 17.43
CA HIS A 328 7.03 0.08 17.08
C HIS A 328 7.22 -1.42 16.90
N ASP A 329 7.79 -1.77 15.79
CA ASP A 329 8.41 -3.07 15.62
C ASP A 329 9.84 -2.91 15.04
N LYS A 330 10.52 -4.01 14.79
CA LYS A 330 11.89 -3.95 14.25
C LYS A 330 11.98 -3.45 12.80
N TYR A 331 10.86 -3.37 12.08
CA TYR A 331 10.82 -2.98 10.68
C TYR A 331 10.30 -1.56 10.49
N SER A 332 9.33 -1.15 11.32
CA SER A 332 8.67 0.14 11.19
C SER A 332 8.46 0.77 12.56
N ARG A 333 9.09 1.90 12.78
CA ARG A 333 8.84 2.74 13.96
C ARG A 333 7.89 3.85 13.55
N SER A 334 6.62 3.63 13.86
CA SER A 334 5.54 4.54 13.47
C SER A 334 5.56 5.85 14.25
N VAL A 335 6.22 5.89 15.41
CA VAL A 335 6.24 7.09 16.26
C VAL A 335 7.64 7.36 16.77
N TYR A 336 8.13 8.59 16.61
CA TYR A 336 9.30 9.06 17.34
C TYR A 336 8.88 9.52 18.75
N PRO A 337 9.60 9.13 19.83
CA PRO A 337 9.25 9.53 21.19
C PRO A 337 9.10 11.04 21.34
N GLY A 338 7.99 11.48 21.93
CA GLY A 338 7.67 12.90 22.11
C GLY A 338 6.87 13.55 20.98
N SER A 339 6.73 12.88 19.83
CA SER A 339 5.83 13.37 18.78
C SER A 339 4.36 13.14 19.13
N LYS A 340 3.48 13.98 18.58
CA LYS A 340 2.03 13.90 18.83
C LYS A 340 1.42 12.76 18.01
N ALA A 341 0.60 11.92 18.65
CA ALA A 341 -0.12 10.86 17.93
C ALA A 341 -1.07 11.46 16.87
N PRO A 342 -1.10 10.91 15.65
CA PRO A 342 -2.04 11.32 14.63
C PRO A 342 -3.48 10.96 15.02
N VAL A 343 -4.43 11.72 14.51
CA VAL A 343 -5.86 11.46 14.70
C VAL A 343 -6.46 11.12 13.36
N GLN A 344 -6.98 9.91 13.21
CA GLN A 344 -7.69 9.52 11.99
C GLN A 344 -9.00 10.30 11.90
N GLU A 345 -9.41 10.68 10.69
CA GLU A 345 -10.60 11.52 10.53
C GLU A 345 -11.68 10.81 9.72
N ASN A 346 -12.90 10.77 10.25
CA ASN A 346 -14.11 10.34 9.54
C ASN A 346 -13.95 8.97 8.82
N ILE A 347 -13.84 7.90 9.62
CA ILE A 347 -13.78 6.51 9.11
C ILE A 347 -15.17 5.89 9.24
N LYS A 348 -15.74 5.39 8.15
CA LYS A 348 -17.10 4.85 8.09
C LYS A 348 -17.12 3.41 7.61
N PHE A 349 -18.03 2.64 8.20
CA PHE A 349 -18.34 1.26 7.88
C PHE A 349 -19.85 1.15 7.64
N GLU A 350 -20.25 0.86 6.41
CA GLU A 350 -21.65 0.71 6.01
C GLU A 350 -21.86 -0.69 5.44
N ASN A 351 -22.80 -1.45 5.99
CA ASN A 351 -23.11 -2.81 5.55
C ASN A 351 -21.87 -3.72 5.48
N VAL A 352 -21.11 -3.78 6.58
CA VAL A 352 -20.00 -4.73 6.73
C VAL A 352 -20.53 -6.02 7.35
N GLN A 353 -20.31 -7.14 6.67
CA GLN A 353 -20.81 -8.46 7.06
C GLN A 353 -19.63 -9.40 7.34
N VAL A 354 -19.43 -9.74 8.61
CA VAL A 354 -18.38 -10.65 9.04
C VAL A 354 -19.02 -12.01 9.39
N SER A 355 -18.72 -13.03 8.59
CA SER A 355 -19.11 -14.42 8.82
C SER A 355 -17.95 -15.30 9.27
N GLY A 356 -16.71 -14.91 8.98
CA GLY A 356 -15.51 -15.55 9.46
C GLY A 356 -15.27 -15.37 10.96
N LYS A 357 -14.33 -16.14 11.53
CA LYS A 357 -13.95 -16.01 12.94
C LYS A 357 -13.06 -14.78 13.13
N VAL A 358 -13.56 -13.80 13.87
CA VAL A 358 -12.85 -12.54 14.15
C VAL A 358 -12.86 -12.28 15.66
N SER A 359 -11.68 -12.19 16.26
CA SER A 359 -11.58 -11.84 17.70
C SER A 359 -11.82 -10.34 17.92
N ASN A 360 -11.27 -9.50 17.03
CA ASN A 360 -11.49 -8.06 17.08
C ASN A 360 -11.98 -7.58 15.71
N PHE A 361 -13.11 -6.87 15.69
CA PHE A 361 -13.54 -6.16 14.49
C PHE A 361 -12.58 -5.02 14.17
N LEU A 362 -12.21 -4.24 15.19
CA LEU A 362 -11.24 -3.17 15.07
C LEU A 362 -10.21 -3.21 16.21
N ARG A 363 -8.95 -3.05 15.87
CA ARG A 363 -7.89 -2.69 16.81
C ARG A 363 -7.29 -1.34 16.39
N ALA A 364 -7.47 -0.31 17.21
CA ALA A 364 -7.01 1.03 16.89
C ALA A 364 -5.96 1.53 17.89
N ALA A 365 -4.74 1.76 17.40
CA ALA A 365 -3.63 2.30 18.18
C ALA A 365 -3.58 3.84 18.17
N THR A 366 -4.31 4.51 17.25
CA THR A 366 -4.50 5.98 17.26
C THR A 366 -5.94 6.37 17.60
N SER A 367 -6.16 7.64 17.92
CA SER A 367 -7.50 8.20 18.06
C SER A 367 -8.14 8.49 16.71
N PHE A 368 -9.45 8.69 16.69
CA PHE A 368 -10.19 9.14 15.51
C PHE A 368 -11.25 10.19 15.90
N THR A 369 -11.52 11.13 15.00
CA THR A 369 -12.53 12.18 15.24
C THR A 369 -13.94 11.61 15.21
N GLU A 370 -14.21 10.75 14.21
CA GLU A 370 -15.48 10.10 14.00
C GLU A 370 -15.26 8.70 13.42
N PHE A 371 -15.93 7.73 13.99
CA PHE A 371 -15.97 6.36 13.56
C PHE A 371 -17.44 5.91 13.55
N GLU A 372 -18.00 5.70 12.37
CA GLU A 372 -19.40 5.31 12.22
C GLU A 372 -19.50 3.89 11.70
N VAL A 373 -20.34 3.08 12.34
CA VAL A 373 -20.68 1.73 11.89
C VAL A 373 -22.18 1.65 11.71
N SER A 374 -22.64 1.36 10.50
CA SER A 374 -24.07 1.28 10.21
C SER A 374 -24.46 0.00 9.46
N ASN A 375 -25.64 -0.54 9.76
CA ASN A 375 -26.26 -1.69 9.09
C ASN A 375 -25.32 -2.93 9.03
N SER A 376 -24.49 -3.15 10.06
CA SER A 376 -23.37 -4.10 9.99
C SER A 376 -23.51 -5.26 10.97
N ASN A 377 -22.97 -6.42 10.58
CA ASN A 377 -22.74 -7.56 11.45
C ASN A 377 -21.23 -7.75 11.66
N LEU A 378 -20.77 -7.53 12.88
CA LEU A 378 -19.35 -7.53 13.22
C LEU A 378 -18.78 -8.91 13.59
N GLY A 379 -19.58 -9.99 13.38
CA GLY A 379 -19.17 -11.37 13.63
C GLY A 379 -18.88 -11.69 15.11
N GLY A 380 -19.36 -10.86 16.04
CA GLY A 380 -19.03 -10.97 17.47
C GLY A 380 -17.65 -10.40 17.84
N GLY A 381 -16.93 -9.82 16.90
CA GLY A 381 -15.62 -9.21 17.14
C GLY A 381 -15.68 -7.95 18.00
N SER A 382 -14.77 -7.82 18.97
CA SER A 382 -14.68 -6.65 19.84
C SER A 382 -13.99 -5.47 19.16
N ILE A 383 -14.13 -4.27 19.72
CA ILE A 383 -13.35 -3.08 19.36
C ILE A 383 -12.34 -2.81 20.49
N VAL A 384 -11.07 -2.68 20.12
CA VAL A 384 -9.98 -2.41 21.07
C VAL A 384 -9.33 -1.09 20.73
N LEU A 385 -9.42 -0.13 21.67
CA LEU A 385 -8.75 1.16 21.59
C LEU A 385 -7.54 1.15 22.54
N GLY A 386 -6.35 1.05 21.97
CA GLY A 386 -5.15 1.00 22.79
C GLY A 386 -3.91 0.77 21.93
N SER A 387 -2.79 1.29 22.38
CA SER A 387 -1.46 1.09 21.83
C SER A 387 -0.52 0.63 22.92
N LEU A 388 0.53 -0.06 22.54
CA LEU A 388 1.68 -0.35 23.42
C LEU A 388 2.54 0.90 23.64
N GLN A 389 2.32 1.96 22.84
CA GLN A 389 3.12 3.19 22.88
C GLN A 389 2.63 4.15 23.97
N ASP A 390 3.56 4.69 24.72
CA ASP A 390 3.37 5.74 25.72
C ASP A 390 3.31 7.11 25.05
N VAL A 391 2.22 7.42 24.37
CA VAL A 391 2.01 8.77 23.85
C VAL A 391 1.22 9.56 24.91
N GLU A 392 1.72 10.75 25.27
CA GLU A 392 1.19 11.53 26.39
C GLU A 392 -0.23 12.04 26.17
N SER A 393 -0.66 12.24 24.93
CA SER A 393 -1.99 12.76 24.63
C SER A 393 -2.66 12.06 23.46
N TYR A 394 -3.83 11.52 23.69
CA TYR A 394 -4.75 11.05 22.65
C TYR A 394 -6.00 11.94 22.65
N ALA A 395 -6.49 12.26 21.46
CA ALA A 395 -7.80 12.89 21.30
C ALA A 395 -8.91 11.91 21.72
N VAL A 396 -10.07 12.47 22.03
CA VAL A 396 -11.28 11.67 22.30
C VAL A 396 -11.71 10.99 21.01
N SER A 397 -11.82 9.66 21.05
CA SER A 397 -12.36 8.88 19.93
C SER A 397 -13.89 8.85 20.01
N ARG A 398 -14.59 9.30 18.97
CA ARG A 398 -16.06 9.25 18.90
C ARG A 398 -16.50 8.11 18.01
N MET A 399 -17.37 7.25 18.55
CA MET A 399 -17.91 6.09 17.84
C MET A 399 -19.44 6.18 17.81
N LYS A 400 -20.00 5.92 16.63
CA LYS A 400 -21.43 5.92 16.40
C LYS A 400 -21.86 4.59 15.77
N PHE A 401 -22.86 3.95 16.37
CA PHE A 401 -23.43 2.70 15.87
C PHE A 401 -24.89 2.94 15.49
N ILE A 402 -25.23 2.65 14.22
CA ILE A 402 -26.57 2.85 13.68
C ILE A 402 -27.07 1.51 13.16
N ASN A 403 -28.22 1.05 13.66
CA ASN A 403 -28.78 -0.24 13.26
C ASN A 403 -27.73 -1.37 13.24
N THR A 404 -26.87 -1.37 14.27
CA THR A 404 -25.74 -2.29 14.42
C THR A 404 -25.63 -2.68 15.88
N ALA A 405 -25.53 -3.97 16.18
CA ALA A 405 -25.37 -4.44 17.54
C ALA A 405 -24.07 -3.88 18.14
N LEU A 406 -24.17 -3.29 19.35
CA LEU A 406 -23.01 -2.74 20.02
C LEU A 406 -22.04 -3.88 20.41
N PRO A 407 -20.79 -3.87 19.89
CA PRO A 407 -19.80 -4.86 20.26
C PRO A 407 -19.23 -4.58 21.66
N GLU A 408 -18.48 -5.54 22.21
CA GLU A 408 -17.63 -5.26 23.36
C GLU A 408 -16.58 -4.21 22.98
N ILE A 409 -16.48 -3.13 23.76
CA ILE A 409 -15.50 -2.06 23.52
C ILE A 409 -14.52 -2.00 24.68
N ARG A 410 -13.26 -2.28 24.41
CA ARG A 410 -12.16 -2.24 25.39
C ARG A 410 -11.33 -0.99 25.15
N VAL A 411 -11.29 -0.12 26.14
CA VAL A 411 -10.55 1.15 26.07
C VAL A 411 -9.39 1.13 27.06
N SER A 412 -8.17 1.35 26.57
CA SER A 412 -6.99 1.50 27.41
C SER A 412 -7.18 2.64 28.42
N PRO A 413 -6.66 2.55 29.65
CA PRO A 413 -6.77 3.60 30.67
C PRO A 413 -6.28 4.99 30.23
N ARG A 414 -5.40 5.05 29.23
CA ARG A 414 -4.86 6.31 28.67
C ARG A 414 -5.70 6.90 27.53
N ARG A 415 -6.78 6.21 27.12
CA ARG A 415 -7.68 6.62 26.03
C ARG A 415 -9.00 7.14 26.58
N LYS A 416 -9.63 8.00 25.78
CA LYS A 416 -11.02 8.44 26.01
C LYS A 416 -11.85 8.11 24.79
N ALA A 417 -13.06 7.62 25.03
CA ALA A 417 -14.01 7.31 23.98
C ALA A 417 -15.41 7.82 24.36
N GLU A 418 -16.12 8.35 23.37
CA GLU A 418 -17.54 8.67 23.44
C GLU A 418 -18.29 7.73 22.49
N ILE A 419 -19.35 7.08 22.98
CA ILE A 419 -20.08 6.05 22.26
C ILE A 419 -21.54 6.47 22.13
N TYR A 420 -22.03 6.50 20.89
CA TYR A 420 -23.41 6.83 20.55
C TYR A 420 -24.05 5.64 19.85
N VAL A 421 -25.25 5.24 20.32
CA VAL A 421 -26.02 4.12 19.74
C VAL A 421 -27.38 4.65 19.34
N ASN A 422 -27.75 4.45 18.06
CA ASN A 422 -29.05 4.86 17.49
C ASN A 422 -29.77 3.68 16.86
#